data_dd8ace3030bf908f1cd6f3b2dbbb6b4d
#
_entry.id   dd8ace3030bf908f1cd6f3b2dbbb6b4d
#
_cell.length_a   1.000
_cell.length_b   1.000
_cell.length_c   1.000
_cell.angle_alpha   90.00
_cell.angle_beta   90.00
_cell.angle_gamma   90.00
#
_symmetry.space_group_name_H-M   'P 1'
#
loop_
_entity.id
_entity.type
_entity.pdbx_description
1 polymer ?
#
loop_
_entity_poly.entity_id
_entity_poly.type
_entity_poly.pdbx_seq_one_letter_code
_entity_poly.pdbx_strand_id
1 'polypeptide(L)'
;MNAVRAGFDRFAGWVTGAKHAGYSLSALRILYGVAIVSFLFTSLADRHYLWGVASKWVDPEANRRAWFPLFELVFTKDSAFVFDLAYGVLIVLGLLFLIGWQSRFVTPVLLVFWVGLATNSTVLTNGGDTIIRITLLFLVFADLSRHWSVDAWLAKRRGRALRPILRGRFAIPAWLANAANNTAVLLCAYQIMLVYVNSGIYKLMGPEWREGTAFYYSLVLDVFRPFPALSDLAWQVGPFVWVATFLSVWVQLLFPVLILWRPTRILALGFTILMHLGIGLFLGLWPFSLAMIALDLLFVRDRSWVAVGRWASHAGGVLRQLLPEREAAERPVTTSAGSPS
;
A
#
# COMPACT_ATOMS: atom_id res chain seq x y z
N MET A 1 18.78 -30.96 -21.30
CA MET A 1 17.41 -30.66 -21.77
C MET A 1 16.33 -30.97 -20.71
N ASN A 2 16.39 -32.10 -20.00
CA ASN A 2 15.34 -32.48 -19.03
C ASN A 2 15.20 -31.56 -17.80
N ALA A 3 16.30 -31.02 -17.25
CA ALA A 3 16.24 -30.14 -16.07
C ALA A 3 15.61 -28.76 -16.38
N VAL A 4 15.89 -28.20 -17.56
CA VAL A 4 15.31 -26.89 -18.00
C VAL A 4 13.80 -27.06 -18.24
N ARG A 5 13.39 -28.13 -18.90
CA ARG A 5 11.98 -28.48 -19.14
C ARG A 5 11.23 -28.68 -17.82
N ALA A 6 11.79 -29.43 -16.88
CA ALA A 6 11.19 -29.60 -15.54
C ALA A 6 11.13 -28.29 -14.72
N GLY A 7 12.08 -27.37 -14.94
CA GLY A 7 12.04 -26.04 -14.37
C GLY A 7 10.88 -25.20 -14.93
N PHE A 8 10.75 -25.22 -16.26
CA PHE A 8 9.67 -24.51 -16.96
C PHE A 8 8.28 -25.04 -16.56
N ASP A 9 8.12 -26.37 -16.51
CA ASP A 9 6.84 -27.00 -16.14
C ASP A 9 6.44 -26.64 -14.68
N ARG A 10 7.42 -26.59 -13.76
CA ARG A 10 7.18 -26.12 -12.38
C ARG A 10 6.76 -24.66 -12.33
N PHE A 11 7.42 -23.78 -13.09
CA PHE A 11 7.07 -22.37 -13.16
C PHE A 11 5.69 -22.17 -13.78
N ALA A 12 5.40 -22.83 -14.90
CA ALA A 12 4.08 -22.80 -15.55
C ALA A 12 2.98 -23.29 -14.59
N GLY A 13 3.22 -24.40 -13.87
CA GLY A 13 2.32 -24.92 -12.85
C GLY A 13 2.13 -23.95 -11.68
N TRP A 14 3.16 -23.22 -11.26
CA TRP A 14 3.04 -22.17 -10.24
C TRP A 14 2.21 -20.99 -10.74
N VAL A 15 2.41 -20.56 -11.99
CA VAL A 15 1.66 -19.43 -12.58
C VAL A 15 0.18 -19.75 -12.75
N THR A 16 -0.16 -20.97 -13.22
CA THR A 16 -1.52 -21.31 -13.68
C THR A 16 -2.33 -22.14 -12.69
N GLY A 17 -1.67 -22.81 -11.73
CA GLY A 17 -2.29 -23.83 -10.87
C GLY A 17 -3.21 -23.24 -9.80
N ALA A 18 -2.75 -22.24 -9.07
CA ALA A 18 -3.50 -21.58 -7.99
C ALA A 18 -3.12 -20.13 -7.84
N LYS A 19 -4.00 -19.30 -7.24
CA LYS A 19 -3.69 -17.92 -6.89
C LYS A 19 -2.82 -17.88 -5.65
N HIS A 20 -1.73 -17.12 -5.72
CA HIS A 20 -0.77 -16.90 -4.63
C HIS A 20 -0.93 -15.53 -3.98
N ALA A 21 -0.28 -15.34 -2.82
CA ALA A 21 -0.18 -14.08 -2.08
C ALA A 21 -1.51 -13.45 -1.67
N GLY A 22 -2.54 -14.26 -1.37
CA GLY A 22 -3.88 -13.74 -1.08
C GLY A 22 -3.94 -12.80 0.12
N TYR A 23 -3.25 -13.11 1.22
CA TYR A 23 -3.15 -12.23 2.40
C TYR A 23 -2.32 -10.99 2.10
N SER A 24 -1.18 -11.15 1.43
CA SER A 24 -0.28 -10.05 1.08
C SER A 24 -0.95 -9.04 0.13
N LEU A 25 -1.68 -9.50 -0.88
CA LEU A 25 -2.47 -8.64 -1.76
C LEU A 25 -3.58 -7.90 -1.01
N SER A 26 -4.20 -8.54 -0.03
CA SER A 26 -5.21 -7.89 0.81
C SER A 26 -4.60 -6.84 1.73
N ALA A 27 -3.43 -7.10 2.31
CA ALA A 27 -2.66 -6.13 3.10
C ALA A 27 -2.19 -4.95 2.23
N LEU A 28 -1.68 -5.23 1.03
CA LEU A 28 -1.27 -4.22 0.07
C LEU A 28 -2.44 -3.31 -0.30
N ARG A 29 -3.61 -3.87 -0.62
CA ARG A 29 -4.82 -3.10 -0.89
C ARG A 29 -5.17 -2.16 0.28
N ILE A 30 -5.12 -2.64 1.52
CA ILE A 30 -5.43 -1.84 2.70
C ILE A 30 -4.43 -0.69 2.84
N LEU A 31 -3.12 -0.97 2.79
CA LEU A 31 -2.09 0.07 2.96
C LEU A 31 -2.11 1.10 1.83
N TYR A 32 -2.33 0.67 0.58
CA TYR A 32 -2.51 1.59 -0.55
C TYR A 32 -3.78 2.42 -0.39
N GLY A 33 -4.88 1.80 0.05
CA GLY A 33 -6.11 2.51 0.35
C GLY A 33 -5.92 3.57 1.42
N VAL A 34 -5.20 3.25 2.50
CA VAL A 34 -4.84 4.23 3.55
C VAL A 34 -3.95 5.34 2.98
N ALA A 35 -2.92 5.00 2.19
CA ALA A 35 -2.02 5.97 1.59
C ALA A 35 -2.77 6.94 0.66
N ILE A 36 -3.62 6.43 -0.24
CA ILE A 36 -4.41 7.22 -1.17
C ILE A 36 -5.40 8.11 -0.42
N VAL A 37 -6.18 7.53 0.49
CA VAL A 37 -7.21 8.27 1.23
C VAL A 37 -6.60 9.34 2.13
N SER A 38 -5.53 9.02 2.85
CA SER A 38 -4.84 10.02 3.70
C SER A 38 -4.27 11.16 2.85
N PHE A 39 -3.63 10.87 1.72
CA PHE A 39 -3.12 11.87 0.80
C PHE A 39 -4.23 12.81 0.29
N LEU A 40 -5.36 12.25 -0.14
CA LEU A 40 -6.49 13.04 -0.63
C LEU A 40 -7.13 13.90 0.46
N PHE A 41 -7.25 13.39 1.68
CA PHE A 41 -7.81 14.18 2.80
C PHE A 41 -6.87 15.28 3.27
N THR A 42 -5.57 15.02 3.35
CA THR A 42 -4.59 16.07 3.73
C THR A 42 -4.48 17.17 2.70
N SER A 43 -4.69 16.86 1.42
CA SER A 43 -4.65 17.84 0.33
C SER A 43 -6.01 18.46 0.00
N LEU A 44 -7.08 18.12 0.74
CA LEU A 44 -8.45 18.53 0.42
C LEU A 44 -8.65 20.05 0.45
N ALA A 45 -8.05 20.74 1.42
CA ALA A 45 -8.16 22.19 1.54
C ALA A 45 -7.48 22.91 0.37
N ASP A 46 -6.32 22.41 -0.04
CA ASP A 46 -5.46 23.04 -1.06
C ASP A 46 -5.64 22.47 -2.47
N ARG A 47 -6.63 21.59 -2.69
CA ARG A 47 -6.82 20.86 -3.95
C ARG A 47 -6.90 21.73 -5.19
N HIS A 48 -7.52 22.90 -5.08
CA HIS A 48 -7.62 23.85 -6.20
C HIS A 48 -6.31 24.56 -6.50
N TYR A 49 -5.52 24.86 -5.47
CA TYR A 49 -4.20 25.43 -5.61
C TYR A 49 -3.24 24.40 -6.20
N LEU A 50 -3.31 23.16 -5.73
CA LEU A 50 -2.41 22.08 -6.17
C LEU A 50 -2.73 21.61 -7.59
N TRP A 51 -3.99 21.30 -7.92
CA TRP A 51 -4.38 20.66 -9.18
C TRP A 51 -5.53 21.31 -9.92
N GLY A 52 -6.33 22.16 -9.27
CA GLY A 52 -7.58 22.70 -9.80
C GLY A 52 -7.41 24.05 -10.47
N VAL A 53 -8.51 24.81 -10.48
CA VAL A 53 -8.64 26.11 -11.17
C VAL A 53 -7.67 27.19 -10.70
N ALA A 54 -7.15 27.09 -9.48
CA ALA A 54 -6.18 28.02 -8.91
C ALA A 54 -4.71 27.61 -9.13
N SER A 55 -4.43 26.51 -9.81
CA SER A 55 -3.07 26.00 -10.07
C SER A 55 -2.36 26.74 -11.23
N LYS A 56 -2.52 28.07 -11.29
CA LYS A 56 -1.96 28.95 -12.34
C LYS A 56 -0.43 29.08 -12.28
N TRP A 57 0.16 28.74 -11.16
CA TRP A 57 1.62 28.73 -10.95
C TRP A 57 2.31 27.58 -11.70
N VAL A 58 1.55 26.61 -12.16
CA VAL A 58 2.05 25.50 -12.98
C VAL A 58 1.91 25.90 -14.45
N ASP A 59 3.02 25.82 -15.22
CA ASP A 59 2.97 26.07 -16.65
C ASP A 59 2.06 25.03 -17.35
N PRO A 60 0.93 25.46 -17.96
CA PRO A 60 0.02 24.53 -18.61
C PRO A 60 0.63 23.82 -19.82
N GLU A 61 1.58 24.45 -20.53
CA GLU A 61 2.20 23.89 -21.75
C GLU A 61 3.23 22.82 -21.40
N ALA A 62 4.05 23.04 -20.37
CA ALA A 62 4.96 22.04 -19.86
C ALA A 62 4.25 20.82 -19.27
N ASN A 63 3.02 21.00 -18.79
CA ASN A 63 2.18 19.98 -18.16
C ASN A 63 1.29 19.19 -19.14
N ARG A 64 1.12 19.66 -20.39
CA ARG A 64 0.24 19.04 -21.40
C ARG A 64 0.77 17.74 -22.01
N ARG A 65 1.75 17.10 -21.43
CA ARG A 65 2.23 15.78 -21.91
C ARG A 65 1.49 14.62 -21.25
N ALA A 66 0.17 14.67 -21.21
CA ALA A 66 -0.58 13.46 -20.93
C ALA A 66 -0.46 12.51 -22.13
N TRP A 67 0.11 11.38 -21.91
CA TRP A 67 0.27 10.31 -22.91
C TRP A 67 -1.08 9.76 -23.39
N PHE A 68 -2.17 10.12 -22.69
CA PHE A 68 -3.49 9.57 -22.97
C PHE A 68 -4.60 10.59 -22.70
N PRO A 69 -5.33 11.05 -23.74
CA PRO A 69 -6.36 12.10 -23.60
C PRO A 69 -7.45 11.78 -22.58
N LEU A 70 -7.75 10.50 -22.33
CA LEU A 70 -8.76 10.04 -21.37
C LEU A 70 -8.42 10.49 -19.93
N PHE A 71 -7.15 10.60 -19.57
CA PHE A 71 -6.75 11.02 -18.24
C PHE A 71 -6.92 12.52 -18.02
N GLU A 72 -6.79 13.34 -19.06
CA GLU A 72 -7.02 14.79 -18.99
C GLU A 72 -8.51 15.13 -18.84
N LEU A 73 -9.41 14.30 -19.39
CA LEU A 73 -10.85 14.53 -19.30
C LEU A 73 -11.41 14.36 -17.88
N VAL A 74 -10.74 13.57 -17.02
CA VAL A 74 -11.23 13.29 -15.67
C VAL A 74 -11.12 14.50 -14.75
N PHE A 75 -10.03 15.31 -14.88
CA PHE A 75 -9.80 16.50 -14.06
C PHE A 75 -9.61 17.73 -14.96
N THR A 76 -10.67 18.52 -15.13
CA THR A 76 -10.59 19.80 -15.86
C THR A 76 -10.26 20.96 -14.93
N LYS A 77 -9.51 21.94 -15.45
CA LYS A 77 -9.22 23.22 -14.76
C LYS A 77 -10.22 24.32 -15.12
N ASP A 78 -11.16 24.05 -16.02
CA ASP A 78 -12.10 25.05 -16.52
C ASP A 78 -13.30 25.26 -15.59
N SER A 79 -13.63 24.27 -14.77
CA SER A 79 -14.77 24.29 -13.86
C SER A 79 -14.40 23.75 -12.48
N ALA A 80 -14.52 24.59 -11.45
CA ALA A 80 -14.32 24.20 -10.07
C ALA A 80 -15.29 23.09 -9.64
N PHE A 81 -16.54 23.18 -10.07
CA PHE A 81 -17.56 22.19 -9.72
C PHE A 81 -17.25 20.80 -10.31
N VAL A 82 -16.84 20.73 -11.60
CA VAL A 82 -16.50 19.46 -12.24
C VAL A 82 -15.24 18.86 -11.59
N PHE A 83 -14.26 19.70 -11.28
CA PHE A 83 -13.06 19.27 -10.57
C PHE A 83 -13.41 18.73 -9.17
N ASP A 84 -14.25 19.41 -8.40
CA ASP A 84 -14.67 18.98 -7.07
C ASP A 84 -15.43 17.66 -7.10
N LEU A 85 -16.30 17.50 -8.09
CA LEU A 85 -17.02 16.23 -8.31
C LEU A 85 -16.03 15.09 -8.58
N ALA A 86 -15.08 15.29 -9.50
CA ALA A 86 -14.08 14.29 -9.84
C ALA A 86 -13.18 13.94 -8.62
N TYR A 87 -12.79 14.95 -7.85
CA TYR A 87 -12.02 14.76 -6.63
C TYR A 87 -12.80 14.00 -5.55
N GLY A 88 -14.07 14.33 -5.36
CA GLY A 88 -14.98 13.62 -4.46
C GLY A 88 -15.18 12.16 -4.87
N VAL A 89 -15.37 11.89 -6.18
CA VAL A 89 -15.43 10.52 -6.72
C VAL A 89 -14.14 9.77 -6.44
N LEU A 90 -12.97 10.42 -6.60
CA LEU A 90 -11.68 9.79 -6.30
C LEU A 90 -11.55 9.40 -4.82
N ILE A 91 -12.01 10.25 -3.88
CA ILE A 91 -12.05 9.91 -2.45
C ILE A 91 -12.94 8.69 -2.23
N VAL A 92 -14.14 8.67 -2.79
CA VAL A 92 -15.07 7.53 -2.66
C VAL A 92 -14.45 6.25 -3.21
N LEU A 93 -13.81 6.30 -4.39
CA LEU A 93 -13.10 5.17 -4.97
C LEU A 93 -11.96 4.67 -4.08
N GLY A 94 -11.20 5.59 -3.48
CA GLY A 94 -10.15 5.26 -2.50
C GLY A 94 -10.70 4.53 -1.27
N LEU A 95 -11.83 4.99 -0.73
CA LEU A 95 -12.51 4.34 0.40
C LEU A 95 -13.07 2.95 0.02
N LEU A 96 -13.69 2.82 -1.16
CA LEU A 96 -14.20 1.54 -1.65
C LEU A 96 -13.05 0.54 -1.89
N PHE A 97 -11.92 1.02 -2.42
CA PHE A 97 -10.71 0.23 -2.58
C PHE A 97 -10.16 -0.22 -1.22
N LEU A 98 -10.06 0.69 -0.25
CA LEU A 98 -9.60 0.41 1.12
C LEU A 98 -10.40 -0.70 1.77
N ILE A 99 -11.75 -0.63 1.75
CA ILE A 99 -12.60 -1.65 2.36
C ILE A 99 -12.75 -2.92 1.51
N GLY A 100 -12.30 -2.89 0.25
CA GLY A 100 -12.35 -4.02 -0.67
C GLY A 100 -13.76 -4.37 -1.12
N TRP A 101 -14.54 -3.35 -1.48
CA TRP A 101 -15.86 -3.53 -2.08
C TRP A 101 -15.74 -3.46 -3.61
N GLN A 102 -16.24 -4.51 -4.29
CA GLN A 102 -16.19 -4.62 -5.76
C GLN A 102 -14.80 -4.32 -6.36
N SER A 103 -13.72 -4.78 -5.73
CA SER A 103 -12.34 -4.40 -6.06
C SER A 103 -12.00 -4.58 -7.54
N ARG A 104 -12.62 -5.54 -8.25
CA ARG A 104 -12.42 -5.75 -9.69
C ARG A 104 -12.82 -4.56 -10.56
N PHE A 105 -13.84 -3.79 -10.14
CA PHE A 105 -14.32 -2.61 -10.85
C PHE A 105 -13.70 -1.34 -10.28
N VAL A 106 -13.60 -1.28 -8.97
CA VAL A 106 -13.06 -0.11 -8.28
C VAL A 106 -11.59 0.12 -8.66
N THR A 107 -10.75 -0.93 -8.74
CA THR A 107 -9.32 -0.77 -9.02
C THR A 107 -9.02 -0.12 -10.38
N PRO A 108 -9.58 -0.56 -11.53
CA PRO A 108 -9.31 0.12 -12.81
C PRO A 108 -9.88 1.55 -12.86
N VAL A 109 -11.04 1.80 -12.24
CA VAL A 109 -11.60 3.16 -12.19
C VAL A 109 -10.75 4.06 -11.29
N LEU A 110 -10.32 3.56 -10.12
CA LEU A 110 -9.39 4.26 -9.23
C LEU A 110 -8.07 4.59 -9.95
N LEU A 111 -7.52 3.65 -10.73
CA LEU A 111 -6.31 3.90 -11.54
C LEU A 111 -6.51 5.08 -12.50
N VAL A 112 -7.61 5.12 -13.24
CA VAL A 112 -7.90 6.21 -14.18
C VAL A 112 -7.98 7.56 -13.46
N PHE A 113 -8.73 7.62 -12.36
CA PHE A 113 -8.86 8.85 -11.57
C PHE A 113 -7.55 9.27 -10.90
N TRP A 114 -6.79 8.31 -10.35
CA TRP A 114 -5.48 8.60 -9.75
C TRP A 114 -4.48 9.15 -10.76
N VAL A 115 -4.40 8.52 -11.94
CA VAL A 115 -3.53 9.01 -13.02
C VAL A 115 -4.02 10.36 -13.52
N GLY A 116 -5.33 10.58 -13.64
CA GLY A 116 -5.92 11.86 -14.04
C GLY A 116 -5.52 12.99 -13.10
N LEU A 117 -5.59 12.78 -11.78
CA LEU A 117 -5.13 13.77 -10.80
C LEU A 117 -3.60 14.00 -10.90
N ALA A 118 -2.80 12.94 -10.96
CA ALA A 118 -1.35 13.03 -10.99
C ALA A 118 -0.82 13.72 -12.26
N THR A 119 -1.48 13.52 -13.41
CA THR A 119 -1.09 14.18 -14.67
C THR A 119 -1.50 15.66 -14.74
N ASN A 120 -2.41 16.09 -13.87
CA ASN A 120 -2.86 17.48 -13.82
C ASN A 120 -1.80 18.46 -13.29
N SER A 121 -0.80 17.95 -12.57
CA SER A 121 0.39 18.70 -12.16
C SER A 121 1.60 17.77 -12.04
N THR A 122 2.44 17.76 -13.07
CA THR A 122 3.65 16.92 -13.08
C THR A 122 4.70 17.39 -12.07
N VAL A 123 4.66 18.66 -11.66
CA VAL A 123 5.56 19.24 -10.65
C VAL A 123 5.29 18.65 -9.26
N LEU A 124 4.06 18.24 -8.99
CA LEU A 124 3.67 17.67 -7.70
C LEU A 124 3.87 16.15 -7.62
N THR A 125 4.14 15.49 -8.75
CA THR A 125 4.36 14.04 -8.74
C THR A 125 5.67 13.68 -8.06
N ASN A 126 5.60 12.75 -7.15
CA ASN A 126 6.75 12.21 -6.42
C ASN A 126 6.94 10.71 -6.68
N GLY A 127 7.99 10.13 -6.10
CA GLY A 127 8.26 8.69 -6.23
C GLY A 127 7.11 7.82 -5.73
N GLY A 128 6.38 8.24 -4.70
CA GLY A 128 5.23 7.53 -4.14
C GLY A 128 4.07 7.45 -5.13
N ASP A 129 3.74 8.56 -5.80
CA ASP A 129 2.68 8.60 -6.81
C ASP A 129 3.01 7.68 -7.99
N THR A 130 4.28 7.70 -8.40
CA THR A 130 4.75 6.83 -9.49
C THR A 130 4.63 5.35 -9.12
N ILE A 131 5.02 4.98 -7.91
CA ILE A 131 4.91 3.61 -7.40
C ILE A 131 3.43 3.20 -7.32
N ILE A 132 2.57 4.05 -6.76
CA ILE A 132 1.15 3.75 -6.61
C ILE A 132 0.49 3.52 -7.97
N ARG A 133 0.68 4.41 -8.96
CA ARG A 133 0.03 4.27 -10.28
C ARG A 133 0.49 3.02 -11.03
N ILE A 134 1.79 2.69 -11.01
CA ILE A 134 2.30 1.49 -11.68
C ILE A 134 1.79 0.22 -10.97
N THR A 135 1.81 0.21 -9.64
CA THR A 135 1.26 -0.91 -8.88
C THR A 135 -0.24 -1.07 -9.12
N LEU A 136 -1.04 0.02 -9.10
CA LEU A 136 -2.48 -0.05 -9.40
C LEU A 136 -2.75 -0.66 -10.78
N LEU A 137 -1.92 -0.35 -11.79
CA LEU A 137 -2.01 -0.97 -13.11
C LEU A 137 -1.87 -2.50 -13.04
N PHE A 138 -0.91 -3.00 -12.28
CA PHE A 138 -0.73 -4.45 -12.10
C PHE A 138 -1.88 -5.05 -11.28
N LEU A 139 -2.36 -4.34 -10.27
CA LEU A 139 -3.43 -4.80 -9.37
C LEU A 139 -4.80 -4.93 -10.05
N VAL A 140 -5.01 -4.30 -11.22
CA VAL A 140 -6.22 -4.54 -12.05
C VAL A 140 -6.41 -6.04 -12.33
N PHE A 141 -5.32 -6.79 -12.45
CA PHE A 141 -5.32 -8.22 -12.75
C PHE A 141 -5.27 -9.12 -11.52
N ALA A 142 -5.09 -8.55 -10.32
CA ALA A 142 -4.94 -9.28 -9.08
C ALA A 142 -6.29 -9.54 -8.36
N ASP A 143 -6.32 -10.57 -7.52
CA ASP A 143 -7.46 -10.87 -6.64
C ASP A 143 -7.26 -10.21 -5.27
N LEU A 144 -7.72 -8.96 -5.14
CA LEU A 144 -7.52 -8.12 -3.97
C LEU A 144 -8.54 -8.34 -2.85
N SER A 145 -9.65 -9.05 -3.16
CA SER A 145 -10.79 -9.18 -2.25
C SER A 145 -10.85 -10.51 -1.51
N ARG A 146 -9.82 -11.35 -1.60
CA ARG A 146 -9.85 -12.71 -1.04
C ARG A 146 -9.92 -12.74 0.48
N HIS A 147 -9.25 -11.81 1.16
CA HIS A 147 -9.19 -11.69 2.61
C HIS A 147 -9.46 -10.24 3.03
N TRP A 148 -9.88 -10.03 4.26
CA TRP A 148 -10.06 -8.73 4.91
C TRP A 148 -10.79 -7.69 4.05
N SER A 149 -11.86 -8.11 3.38
CA SER A 149 -12.64 -7.27 2.47
C SER A 149 -14.13 -7.42 2.71
N VAL A 150 -14.89 -6.39 2.35
CA VAL A 150 -16.35 -6.44 2.34
C VAL A 150 -16.84 -7.55 1.40
N ASP A 151 -16.19 -7.73 0.25
CA ASP A 151 -16.52 -8.79 -0.70
C ASP A 151 -16.38 -10.19 -0.08
N ALA A 152 -15.28 -10.45 0.67
CA ALA A 152 -15.07 -11.72 1.36
C ALA A 152 -16.11 -11.95 2.46
N TRP A 153 -16.43 -10.91 3.22
CA TRP A 153 -17.44 -10.97 4.28
C TRP A 153 -18.84 -11.24 3.73
N LEU A 154 -19.24 -10.56 2.66
CA LEU A 154 -20.51 -10.78 1.98
C LEU A 154 -20.59 -12.18 1.34
N ALA A 155 -19.49 -12.66 0.74
CA ALA A 155 -19.41 -14.00 0.19
C ALA A 155 -19.64 -15.08 1.27
N LYS A 156 -19.01 -14.90 2.44
CA LYS A 156 -19.18 -15.79 3.59
C LYS A 156 -20.64 -15.80 4.12
N ARG A 157 -21.27 -14.63 4.24
CA ARG A 157 -22.67 -14.52 4.70
C ARG A 157 -23.68 -15.11 3.74
N ARG A 158 -23.45 -14.97 2.42
CA ARG A 158 -24.40 -15.45 1.39
C ARG A 158 -24.15 -16.90 0.97
N GLY A 159 -23.14 -17.57 1.52
CA GLY A 159 -22.74 -18.93 1.11
C GLY A 159 -22.30 -19.05 -0.34
N ARG A 160 -22.08 -17.93 -1.03
CA ARG A 160 -21.67 -17.85 -2.45
C ARG A 160 -20.69 -16.71 -2.65
N ALA A 161 -19.68 -16.93 -3.47
CA ALA A 161 -18.86 -15.81 -3.97
C ALA A 161 -19.78 -14.77 -4.64
N LEU A 162 -19.59 -13.49 -4.32
CA LEU A 162 -20.29 -12.41 -5.00
C LEU A 162 -20.05 -12.58 -6.51
N ARG A 163 -21.13 -12.85 -7.24
CA ARG A 163 -21.05 -12.79 -8.69
C ARG A 163 -20.82 -11.32 -9.04
N PRO A 164 -19.78 -10.97 -9.80
CA PRO A 164 -19.67 -9.65 -10.37
C PRO A 164 -20.94 -9.37 -11.16
N ILE A 165 -21.47 -8.15 -11.08
CA ILE A 165 -22.69 -7.71 -11.78
C ILE A 165 -22.64 -8.02 -13.29
N LEU A 166 -21.43 -8.12 -13.85
CA LEU A 166 -21.16 -8.41 -15.26
C LEU A 166 -20.82 -9.89 -15.57
N ARG A 167 -21.14 -10.85 -14.72
CA ARG A 167 -21.09 -12.27 -15.12
C ARG A 167 -22.21 -12.62 -16.10
N GLY A 168 -22.25 -11.93 -17.23
CA GLY A 168 -22.81 -12.45 -18.46
C GLY A 168 -21.84 -13.48 -19.04
N ARG A 169 -22.32 -14.61 -19.47
CA ARG A 169 -21.85 -15.71 -20.34
C ARG A 169 -20.32 -15.97 -20.55
N PHE A 170 -19.40 -15.12 -20.12
CA PHE A 170 -17.96 -15.29 -20.27
C PHE A 170 -17.32 -15.66 -18.92
N ALA A 171 -17.32 -16.95 -18.57
CA ALA A 171 -16.51 -17.46 -17.46
C ALA A 171 -15.05 -17.48 -17.92
N ILE A 172 -14.21 -16.60 -17.37
CA ILE A 172 -12.75 -16.67 -17.56
C ILE A 172 -12.28 -18.01 -17.02
N PRO A 173 -11.53 -18.83 -17.80
CA PRO A 173 -10.98 -20.10 -17.33
C PRO A 173 -10.13 -19.89 -16.04
N ALA A 174 -10.21 -20.84 -15.13
CA ALA A 174 -9.51 -20.73 -13.83
C ALA A 174 -7.99 -20.54 -13.99
N TRP A 175 -7.37 -21.24 -14.95
CA TRP A 175 -5.94 -21.10 -15.22
C TRP A 175 -5.55 -19.68 -15.65
N LEU A 176 -6.39 -19.02 -16.45
CA LEU A 176 -6.14 -17.65 -16.91
C LEU A 176 -6.30 -16.64 -15.75
N ALA A 177 -7.33 -16.82 -14.90
CA ALA A 177 -7.51 -15.99 -13.71
C ALA A 177 -6.37 -16.17 -12.71
N ASN A 178 -5.82 -17.38 -12.57
CA ASN A 178 -4.66 -17.67 -11.74
C ASN A 178 -3.40 -17.02 -12.33
N ALA A 179 -3.20 -17.18 -13.66
CA ALA A 179 -2.07 -16.57 -14.36
C ALA A 179 -2.08 -15.05 -14.25
N ALA A 180 -3.23 -14.40 -14.46
CA ALA A 180 -3.37 -12.95 -14.33
C ALA A 180 -2.98 -12.48 -12.91
N ASN A 181 -3.53 -13.13 -11.86
CA ASN A 181 -3.20 -12.82 -10.47
C ASN A 181 -1.70 -13.00 -10.18
N ASN A 182 -1.13 -14.13 -10.57
CA ASN A 182 0.26 -14.46 -10.23
C ASN A 182 1.26 -13.60 -11.02
N THR A 183 0.94 -13.24 -12.28
CA THR A 183 1.71 -12.28 -13.06
C THR A 183 1.66 -10.88 -12.43
N ALA A 184 0.51 -10.43 -11.94
CA ALA A 184 0.42 -9.17 -11.21
C ALA A 184 1.31 -9.16 -9.96
N VAL A 185 1.33 -10.25 -9.19
CA VAL A 185 2.23 -10.41 -8.02
C VAL A 185 3.70 -10.34 -8.45
N LEU A 186 4.08 -11.03 -9.53
CA LEU A 186 5.45 -11.00 -10.05
C LEU A 186 5.86 -9.60 -10.52
N LEU A 187 4.97 -8.88 -11.22
CA LEU A 187 5.23 -7.53 -11.69
C LEU A 187 5.38 -6.53 -10.52
N CYS A 188 4.54 -6.63 -9.49
CA CYS A 188 4.70 -5.83 -8.27
C CYS A 188 6.02 -6.15 -7.54
N ALA A 189 6.38 -7.44 -7.43
CA ALA A 189 7.64 -7.87 -6.85
C ALA A 189 8.85 -7.36 -7.67
N TYR A 190 8.78 -7.43 -8.98
CA TYR A 190 9.80 -6.90 -9.88
C TYR A 190 9.94 -5.39 -9.74
N GLN A 191 8.83 -4.65 -9.67
CA GLN A 191 8.82 -3.20 -9.49
C GLN A 191 9.59 -2.79 -8.22
N ILE A 192 9.29 -3.39 -7.06
CA ILE A 192 9.98 -3.03 -5.81
C ILE A 192 11.47 -3.39 -5.85
N MET A 193 11.84 -4.52 -6.46
CA MET A 193 13.25 -4.88 -6.64
C MET A 193 13.98 -3.84 -7.49
N LEU A 194 13.39 -3.38 -8.60
CA LEU A 194 13.97 -2.33 -9.44
C LEU A 194 14.12 -1.02 -8.67
N VAL A 195 13.10 -0.62 -7.91
CA VAL A 195 13.15 0.60 -7.09
C VAL A 195 14.29 0.53 -6.08
N TYR A 196 14.46 -0.59 -5.39
CA TYR A 196 15.52 -0.74 -4.40
C TYR A 196 16.91 -0.79 -5.03
N VAL A 197 17.10 -1.57 -6.09
CA VAL A 197 18.40 -1.66 -6.77
C VAL A 197 18.80 -0.30 -7.33
N ASN A 198 17.89 0.39 -8.05
CA ASN A 198 18.19 1.73 -8.57
C ASN A 198 18.48 2.72 -7.45
N SER A 199 17.68 2.71 -6.37
CA SER A 199 17.92 3.57 -5.21
C SER A 199 19.30 3.31 -4.59
N GLY A 200 19.70 2.05 -4.45
CA GLY A 200 21.03 1.68 -3.96
C GLY A 200 22.16 2.16 -4.86
N ILE A 201 22.02 1.99 -6.18
CA ILE A 201 23.00 2.46 -7.17
C ILE A 201 23.15 3.98 -7.12
N TYR A 202 22.04 4.74 -7.17
CA TYR A 202 22.08 6.20 -7.11
C TYR A 202 22.71 6.71 -5.81
N LYS A 203 22.42 6.07 -4.67
CA LYS A 203 23.05 6.39 -3.39
C LYS A 203 24.56 6.20 -3.43
N LEU A 204 25.06 5.13 -4.04
CA LEU A 204 26.51 4.90 -4.17
C LEU A 204 27.24 5.98 -5.01
N MET A 205 26.51 6.72 -5.86
CA MET A 205 27.08 7.82 -6.64
C MET A 205 27.30 9.10 -5.81
N GLY A 206 26.56 9.28 -4.69
CA GLY A 206 26.68 10.45 -3.82
C GLY A 206 27.80 10.30 -2.79
N PRO A 207 28.63 11.34 -2.57
CA PRO A 207 29.73 11.29 -1.60
C PRO A 207 29.22 11.07 -0.16
N GLU A 208 28.15 11.73 0.24
CA GLU A 208 27.58 11.64 1.60
C GLU A 208 27.15 10.21 1.95
N TRP A 209 26.68 9.45 0.96
CA TRP A 209 26.32 8.04 1.13
C TRP A 209 27.54 7.16 1.31
N ARG A 210 28.64 7.46 0.61
CA ARG A 210 29.91 6.71 0.75
C ARG A 210 30.65 7.04 2.03
N GLU A 211 30.49 8.25 2.54
CA GLU A 211 31.08 8.73 3.78
C GLU A 211 30.25 8.37 5.02
N GLY A 212 29.01 7.89 4.84
CA GLY A 212 28.14 7.49 5.94
C GLY A 212 27.39 8.64 6.61
N THR A 213 27.32 9.82 5.97
CA THR A 213 26.70 11.04 6.54
C THR A 213 25.35 11.39 5.94
N ALA A 214 24.91 10.70 4.87
CA ALA A 214 23.71 11.08 4.10
C ALA A 214 22.43 11.13 4.96
N PHE A 215 22.30 10.24 5.94
CA PHE A 215 21.09 10.23 6.79
C PHE A 215 20.98 11.51 7.63
N TYR A 216 22.10 12.11 8.06
CA TYR A 216 22.13 13.40 8.74
C TYR A 216 21.42 14.49 7.91
N TYR A 217 21.79 14.64 6.65
CA TYR A 217 21.19 15.68 5.79
C TYR A 217 19.69 15.51 5.64
N SER A 218 19.20 14.29 5.59
CA SER A 218 17.76 14.01 5.55
C SER A 218 17.06 14.46 6.84
N LEU A 219 17.70 14.37 8.01
CA LEU A 219 17.12 14.74 9.31
C LEU A 219 17.13 16.25 9.59
N VAL A 220 18.05 17.00 8.98
CA VAL A 220 18.18 18.46 9.20
C VAL A 220 17.50 19.29 8.11
N LEU A 221 16.91 18.68 7.09
CA LEU A 221 16.24 19.39 6.00
C LEU A 221 14.87 19.92 6.47
N ASP A 222 14.75 21.22 6.68
CA ASP A 222 13.56 21.87 7.30
C ASP A 222 12.23 21.53 6.64
N VAL A 223 12.22 21.32 5.32
CA VAL A 223 11.02 20.95 4.56
C VAL A 223 10.44 19.59 5.01
N PHE A 224 11.27 18.71 5.57
CA PHE A 224 10.91 17.33 5.95
C PHE A 224 11.11 17.06 7.45
N ARG A 225 10.72 17.99 8.31
CA ARG A 225 10.91 17.84 9.78
C ARG A 225 9.59 17.97 10.55
N PRO A 226 8.66 16.98 10.44
CA PRO A 226 7.39 17.05 11.18
C PRO A 226 7.58 17.06 12.70
N PHE A 227 8.66 16.45 13.19
CA PHE A 227 9.02 16.38 14.62
C PHE A 227 10.47 16.84 14.83
N PRO A 228 10.76 18.17 14.86
CA PRO A 228 12.13 18.68 14.94
C PRO A 228 12.94 18.10 16.10
N ALA A 229 12.37 18.05 17.30
CA ALA A 229 13.05 17.52 18.50
C ALA A 229 13.47 16.05 18.36
N LEU A 230 12.64 15.23 17.68
CA LEU A 230 12.97 13.82 17.42
C LEU A 230 14.08 13.69 16.38
N SER A 231 14.05 14.52 15.34
CA SER A 231 15.11 14.56 14.32
C SER A 231 16.45 15.01 14.95
N ASP A 232 16.42 16.01 15.83
CA ASP A 232 17.60 16.51 16.53
C ASP A 232 18.21 15.45 17.46
N LEU A 233 17.37 14.70 18.18
CA LEU A 233 17.85 13.59 19.01
C LEU A 233 18.49 12.48 18.13
N ALA A 234 17.91 12.17 16.99
CA ALA A 234 18.39 11.09 16.12
C ALA A 234 19.74 11.41 15.47
N TRP A 235 19.95 12.64 14.95
CA TRP A 235 21.21 12.97 14.28
C TRP A 235 22.37 13.20 15.26
N GLN A 236 22.12 13.53 16.53
CA GLN A 236 23.15 13.63 17.55
C GLN A 236 23.82 12.28 17.87
N VAL A 237 23.15 11.18 17.54
CA VAL A 237 23.74 9.83 17.71
C VAL A 237 24.49 9.43 16.45
N GLY A 238 25.75 9.87 16.33
CA GLY A 238 26.59 9.63 15.15
C GLY A 238 26.64 8.17 14.67
N PRO A 239 26.83 7.16 15.53
CA PRO A 239 26.79 5.75 15.13
C PRO A 239 25.46 5.34 14.48
N PHE A 240 24.32 5.89 14.94
CA PHE A 240 23.02 5.63 14.34
C PHE A 240 22.94 6.18 12.91
N VAL A 241 23.38 7.42 12.68
CA VAL A 241 23.44 8.05 11.35
C VAL A 241 24.27 7.21 10.39
N TRP A 242 25.47 6.81 10.83
CA TRP A 242 26.41 6.01 10.04
C TRP A 242 25.81 4.64 9.67
N VAL A 243 25.29 3.89 10.63
CA VAL A 243 24.68 2.59 10.43
C VAL A 243 23.44 2.70 9.52
N ALA A 244 22.55 3.67 9.78
CA ALA A 244 21.34 3.89 8.97
C ALA A 244 21.70 4.23 7.52
N THR A 245 22.73 5.05 7.29
CA THR A 245 23.21 5.39 5.94
C THR A 245 23.67 4.13 5.21
N PHE A 246 24.62 3.36 5.74
CA PHE A 246 25.15 2.18 5.04
C PHE A 246 24.15 1.06 4.90
N LEU A 247 23.35 0.76 5.91
CA LEU A 247 22.31 -0.27 5.81
C LEU A 247 21.29 0.09 4.73
N SER A 248 20.89 1.37 4.60
CA SER A 248 19.95 1.79 3.57
C SER A 248 20.50 1.60 2.15
N VAL A 249 21.81 1.70 1.94
CA VAL A 249 22.45 1.41 0.65
C VAL A 249 22.51 -0.09 0.40
N TRP A 250 23.15 -0.83 1.31
CA TRP A 250 23.49 -2.23 1.05
C TRP A 250 22.26 -3.15 1.08
N VAL A 251 21.30 -2.94 1.98
CA VAL A 251 20.09 -3.76 2.00
C VAL A 251 19.26 -3.53 0.75
N GLN A 252 19.13 -2.28 0.28
CA GLN A 252 18.40 -2.00 -0.96
C GLN A 252 19.10 -2.60 -2.19
N LEU A 253 20.41 -2.42 -2.32
CA LEU A 253 21.17 -2.95 -3.45
C LEU A 253 21.13 -4.49 -3.51
N LEU A 254 21.25 -5.14 -2.36
CA LEU A 254 21.27 -6.59 -2.24
C LEU A 254 19.89 -7.22 -2.07
N PHE A 255 18.82 -6.42 -2.01
CA PHE A 255 17.46 -6.88 -1.74
C PHE A 255 17.04 -8.08 -2.60
N PRO A 256 17.24 -8.10 -3.95
CA PRO A 256 16.85 -9.24 -4.78
C PRO A 256 17.53 -10.55 -4.39
N VAL A 257 18.75 -10.49 -3.85
CA VAL A 257 19.49 -11.67 -3.37
C VAL A 257 19.03 -12.06 -1.98
N LEU A 258 18.86 -11.09 -1.07
CA LEU A 258 18.49 -11.33 0.32
C LEU A 258 17.11 -11.98 0.46
N ILE A 259 16.17 -11.71 -0.46
CA ILE A 259 14.83 -12.30 -0.40
C ILE A 259 14.77 -13.79 -0.81
N LEU A 260 15.82 -14.33 -1.42
CA LEU A 260 15.83 -15.72 -1.90
C LEU A 260 15.87 -16.72 -0.73
N TRP A 261 16.59 -16.40 0.34
CA TRP A 261 16.75 -17.28 1.48
C TRP A 261 15.93 -16.79 2.69
N ARG A 262 15.37 -17.73 3.46
CA ARG A 262 14.40 -17.37 4.52
C ARG A 262 14.96 -16.45 5.60
N PRO A 263 16.14 -16.71 6.25
CA PRO A 263 16.64 -15.83 7.31
C PRO A 263 17.00 -14.43 6.77
N THR A 264 17.73 -14.35 5.65
CA THR A 264 18.10 -13.04 5.05
C THR A 264 16.89 -12.26 4.58
N ARG A 265 15.84 -12.94 4.07
CA ARG A 265 14.57 -12.30 3.73
C ARG A 265 13.89 -11.69 4.94
N ILE A 266 13.84 -12.36 6.08
CA ILE A 266 13.23 -11.82 7.29
C ILE A 266 13.98 -10.57 7.75
N LEU A 267 15.32 -10.61 7.74
CA LEU A 267 16.16 -9.46 8.11
C LEU A 267 15.99 -8.30 7.12
N ALA A 268 16.01 -8.59 5.81
CA ALA A 268 15.84 -7.56 4.77
C ALA A 268 14.47 -6.88 4.87
N LEU A 269 13.39 -7.65 4.98
CA LEU A 269 12.04 -7.11 5.15
C LEU A 269 11.88 -6.34 6.46
N GLY A 270 12.43 -6.86 7.56
CA GLY A 270 12.43 -6.15 8.84
C GLY A 270 13.13 -4.80 8.74
N PHE A 271 14.28 -4.76 8.09
CA PHE A 271 15.02 -3.52 7.88
C PHE A 271 14.29 -2.56 6.93
N THR A 272 13.81 -3.02 5.76
CA THR A 272 13.13 -2.13 4.80
C THR A 272 11.84 -1.57 5.37
N ILE A 273 11.05 -2.37 6.09
CA ILE A 273 9.86 -1.88 6.80
C ILE A 273 10.23 -0.83 7.84
N LEU A 274 11.24 -1.10 8.67
CA LEU A 274 11.71 -0.14 9.70
C LEU A 274 12.24 1.14 9.05
N MET A 275 13.00 1.04 7.96
CA MET A 275 13.50 2.17 7.19
C MET A 275 12.35 3.03 6.66
N HIS A 276 11.31 2.43 6.08
CA HIS A 276 10.16 3.18 5.58
C HIS A 276 9.30 3.76 6.69
N LEU A 277 9.16 3.07 7.84
CA LEU A 277 8.55 3.67 9.03
C LEU A 277 9.34 4.89 9.51
N GLY A 278 10.67 4.82 9.48
CA GLY A 278 11.55 5.96 9.78
C GLY A 278 11.34 7.11 8.79
N ILE A 279 11.27 6.85 7.49
CA ILE A 279 10.96 7.86 6.47
C ILE A 279 9.60 8.52 6.74
N GLY A 280 8.57 7.74 7.07
CA GLY A 280 7.26 8.27 7.45
C GLY A 280 7.34 9.17 8.69
N LEU A 281 8.05 8.72 9.72
CA LEU A 281 8.14 9.41 11.01
C LEU A 281 9.03 10.67 10.95
N PHE A 282 10.25 10.54 10.44
CA PHE A 282 11.23 11.63 10.45
C PHE A 282 11.04 12.64 9.32
N LEU A 283 10.56 12.18 8.15
CA LEU A 283 10.38 13.03 6.97
C LEU A 283 8.91 13.36 6.68
N GLY A 284 7.96 12.79 7.40
CA GLY A 284 6.52 13.02 7.17
C GLY A 284 5.97 12.37 5.90
N LEU A 285 6.74 11.53 5.20
CA LEU A 285 6.38 10.97 3.90
C LEU A 285 5.55 9.67 4.04
N TRP A 286 4.45 9.73 4.83
CA TRP A 286 3.62 8.57 5.12
C TRP A 286 3.00 7.88 3.90
N PRO A 287 2.43 8.60 2.89
CA PRO A 287 1.86 7.93 1.72
C PRO A 287 2.90 7.12 0.95
N PHE A 288 4.11 7.68 0.76
CA PHE A 288 5.24 6.96 0.16
C PHE A 288 5.66 5.74 0.99
N SER A 289 5.83 5.93 2.30
CA SER A 289 6.26 4.87 3.21
C SER A 289 5.28 3.70 3.25
N LEU A 290 3.98 3.98 3.31
CA LEU A 290 2.93 2.97 3.29
C LEU A 290 2.90 2.20 1.95
N ALA A 291 3.12 2.90 0.84
CA ALA A 291 3.18 2.26 -0.48
C ALA A 291 4.36 1.29 -0.59
N MET A 292 5.54 1.68 -0.08
CA MET A 292 6.72 0.82 -0.09
C MET A 292 6.57 -0.38 0.85
N ILE A 293 6.10 -0.16 2.09
CA ILE A 293 5.82 -1.24 3.05
C ILE A 293 4.81 -2.24 2.46
N ALA A 294 3.77 -1.74 1.78
CA ALA A 294 2.77 -2.59 1.16
C ALA A 294 3.37 -3.55 0.11
N LEU A 295 4.32 -3.07 -0.69
CA LEU A 295 5.04 -3.89 -1.66
C LEU A 295 5.99 -4.88 -0.98
N ASP A 296 6.67 -4.48 0.09
CA ASP A 296 7.51 -5.38 0.90
C ASP A 296 6.71 -6.57 1.44
N LEU A 297 5.46 -6.34 1.86
CA LEU A 297 4.60 -7.39 2.38
C LEU A 297 4.26 -8.48 1.34
N LEU A 298 4.47 -8.27 0.04
CA LEU A 298 4.31 -9.31 -0.99
C LEU A 298 5.28 -10.48 -0.80
N PHE A 299 6.43 -10.26 -0.17
CA PHE A 299 7.41 -11.30 0.12
C PHE A 299 7.12 -12.09 1.41
N VAL A 300 6.08 -11.70 2.16
CA VAL A 300 5.59 -12.43 3.34
C VAL A 300 4.69 -13.57 2.87
N ARG A 301 5.03 -14.81 3.23
CA ARG A 301 4.28 -16.00 2.82
C ARG A 301 2.93 -16.09 3.54
N ASP A 302 1.90 -16.60 2.87
CA ASP A 302 0.54 -16.76 3.44
C ASP A 302 0.53 -17.54 4.76
N ARG A 303 1.39 -18.56 4.90
CA ARG A 303 1.55 -19.31 6.16
C ARG A 303 2.01 -18.44 7.34
N SER A 304 2.82 -17.41 7.08
CA SER A 304 3.27 -16.46 8.12
C SER A 304 2.10 -15.57 8.56
N TRP A 305 1.27 -15.12 7.64
CA TRP A 305 0.04 -14.39 7.94
C TRP A 305 -0.92 -15.20 8.83
N VAL A 306 -1.12 -16.49 8.50
CA VAL A 306 -1.93 -17.41 9.32
C VAL A 306 -1.33 -17.59 10.72
N ALA A 307 0.01 -17.69 10.83
CA ALA A 307 0.68 -17.81 12.13
C ALA A 307 0.50 -16.54 12.97
N VAL A 308 0.66 -15.35 12.39
CA VAL A 308 0.42 -14.07 13.05
C VAL A 308 -1.04 -13.96 13.51
N GLY A 309 -2.00 -14.33 12.64
CA GLY A 309 -3.43 -14.33 13.00
C GLY A 309 -3.75 -15.25 14.20
N ARG A 310 -3.15 -16.43 14.24
CA ARG A 310 -3.30 -17.37 15.40
C ARG A 310 -2.69 -16.79 16.67
N TRP A 311 -1.51 -16.21 16.58
CA TRP A 311 -0.86 -15.57 17.72
C TRP A 311 -1.69 -14.40 18.26
N ALA A 312 -2.19 -13.53 17.38
CA ALA A 312 -3.04 -12.40 17.77
C ALA A 312 -4.35 -12.83 18.43
N SER A 313 -4.99 -13.90 17.93
CA SER A 313 -6.21 -14.43 18.55
C SER A 313 -5.94 -15.04 19.92
N HIS A 314 -4.81 -15.71 20.12
CA HIS A 314 -4.39 -16.24 21.41
C HIS A 314 -4.10 -15.11 22.41
N ALA A 315 -3.33 -14.10 21.99
CA ALA A 315 -3.02 -12.92 22.82
C ALA A 315 -4.32 -12.16 23.23
N GLY A 316 -5.26 -12.00 22.29
CA GLY A 316 -6.56 -11.39 22.58
C GLY A 316 -7.42 -12.21 23.56
N GLY A 317 -7.32 -13.55 23.51
CA GLY A 317 -7.96 -14.44 24.49
C GLY A 317 -7.39 -14.27 25.90
N VAL A 318 -6.07 -14.23 26.02
CA VAL A 318 -5.38 -13.99 27.29
C VAL A 318 -5.74 -12.61 27.86
N LEU A 319 -5.75 -11.57 27.01
CA LEU A 319 -6.09 -10.21 27.44
C LEU A 319 -7.55 -10.12 27.96
N ARG A 320 -8.49 -10.82 27.32
CA ARG A 320 -9.89 -10.89 27.80
C ARG A 320 -10.00 -11.58 29.16
N GLN A 321 -9.18 -12.57 29.44
CA GLN A 321 -9.13 -13.24 30.75
C GLN A 321 -8.53 -12.38 31.86
N LEU A 322 -7.66 -11.42 31.48
CA LEU A 322 -7.01 -10.49 32.42
C LEU A 322 -7.83 -9.23 32.72
N LEU A 323 -8.85 -8.92 31.90
CA LEU A 323 -9.76 -7.81 32.15
C LEU A 323 -10.85 -8.29 33.12
N PRO A 324 -11.04 -7.66 34.33
CA PRO A 324 -12.09 -8.02 35.24
C PRO A 324 -13.48 -7.85 34.59
N GLU A 325 -14.34 -8.83 34.79
CA GLU A 325 -15.75 -8.78 34.37
C GLU A 325 -16.44 -7.54 34.97
N ARG A 326 -16.66 -6.53 34.19
CA ARG A 326 -17.38 -5.30 34.57
C ARG A 326 -18.90 -5.42 34.45
N GLU A 327 -19.45 -6.64 34.48
CA GLU A 327 -20.88 -6.89 34.21
C GLU A 327 -21.64 -7.66 35.32
N ALA A 328 -21.26 -7.49 36.57
CA ALA A 328 -22.08 -8.07 37.65
C ALA A 328 -22.79 -7.05 38.58
N ALA A 329 -22.75 -5.75 38.25
CA ALA A 329 -23.21 -4.71 39.19
C ALA A 329 -24.52 -4.00 38.84
N GLU A 330 -25.23 -4.37 37.76
CA GLU A 330 -26.54 -3.77 37.43
C GLU A 330 -27.63 -4.80 37.17
N ARG A 331 -27.91 -5.65 38.14
CA ARG A 331 -29.27 -6.24 38.24
C ARG A 331 -30.10 -5.38 39.20
N PRO A 332 -31.16 -4.70 38.77
CA PRO A 332 -32.05 -4.03 39.69
C PRO A 332 -32.70 -5.06 40.61
N VAL A 333 -32.56 -4.85 41.89
CA VAL A 333 -33.27 -5.60 42.91
C VAL A 333 -34.76 -5.34 42.72
N THR A 334 -35.47 -6.31 42.16
CA THR A 334 -36.94 -6.30 42.17
C THR A 334 -37.42 -6.58 43.60
N THR A 335 -37.70 -5.53 44.33
CA THR A 335 -38.46 -5.62 45.59
C THR A 335 -39.88 -6.15 45.28
N SER A 336 -40.13 -7.39 45.64
CA SER A 336 -41.48 -7.93 45.70
C SER A 336 -42.22 -7.23 46.84
N ALA A 337 -43.11 -6.30 46.50
CA ALA A 337 -44.10 -5.77 47.45
C ALA A 337 -45.10 -6.87 47.71
N GLY A 338 -45.07 -7.39 48.94
CA GLY A 338 -46.13 -8.28 49.47
C GLY A 338 -47.44 -7.52 49.61
N SER A 339 -48.52 -8.09 49.12
CA SER A 339 -49.90 -7.68 49.40
C SER A 339 -50.34 -8.16 50.80
N PRO A 340 -50.96 -7.34 51.64
CA PRO A 340 -51.66 -7.82 52.81
C PRO A 340 -53.08 -8.19 52.43
N SER A 341 -53.50 -9.28 53.01
CA SER A 341 -54.83 -9.87 53.24
C SER A 341 -56.10 -9.10 52.92
#